data_bab55f9b987019d8ea60c67a565d7fe5
#
_entry.id   bab55f9b987019d8ea60c67a565d7fe5
#
_cell.length_a   1.000
_cell.length_b   1.000
_cell.length_c   1.000
_cell.angle_alpha   90.00
_cell.angle_beta   90.00
_cell.angle_gamma   90.00
#
_symmetry.space_group_name_H-M   'P 1'
#
loop_
_entity.id
_entity.type
_entity.pdbx_description
1 polymer ?
#
loop_
_entity_poly.entity_id
_entity_poly.type
_entity_poly.pdbx_seq_one_letter_code
_entity_poly.pdbx_strand_id
1 'polypeptide(L)'
;MDFEESEQTTQLREMIRRFLDKEMPRELARELDVKAAYSKEAFAKLCALGVTGVTVPEEYGGSGIDILSAIVIIEELAKRGTSLTGPFIHCAFYGSMNMVENGSEEQKQYYLPKLAQGELLFAYGLS
;
A
#
# COMPACT_ATOMS: atom_id res chain seq x y z
N MET A 1 20.72 -21.12 -1.79
CA MET A 1 19.79 -19.99 -1.61
C MET A 1 18.44 -20.46 -2.13
N ASP A 2 17.44 -20.40 -1.29
CA ASP A 2 16.09 -20.79 -1.65
C ASP A 2 15.31 -19.54 -2.09
N PHE A 3 14.73 -19.59 -3.28
CA PHE A 3 13.91 -18.52 -3.83
C PHE A 3 12.41 -18.86 -3.80
N GLU A 4 12.03 -19.96 -3.14
CA GLU A 4 10.63 -20.29 -2.98
C GLU A 4 9.95 -19.33 -2.00
N GLU A 5 8.79 -18.86 -2.38
CA GLU A 5 7.99 -18.02 -1.51
C GLU A 5 7.34 -18.84 -0.39
N SER A 6 7.19 -18.24 0.77
CA SER A 6 6.43 -18.85 1.86
C SER A 6 4.96 -19.01 1.49
N GLU A 7 4.26 -19.93 2.14
CA GLU A 7 2.81 -20.07 1.97
C GLU A 7 2.05 -18.76 2.27
N GLN A 8 2.48 -18.02 3.28
CA GLN A 8 1.90 -16.72 3.63
C GLN A 8 2.07 -15.71 2.49
N THR A 9 3.24 -15.64 1.86
CA THR A 9 3.51 -14.77 0.73
C THR A 9 2.63 -15.14 -0.47
N THR A 10 2.50 -16.43 -0.76
CA THR A 10 1.63 -16.92 -1.83
C THR A 10 0.17 -16.56 -1.58
N GLN A 11 -0.32 -16.74 -0.35
CA GLN A 11 -1.68 -16.35 0.02
C GLN A 11 -1.92 -14.84 -0.10
N LEU A 12 -0.94 -14.02 0.27
CA LEU A 12 -1.00 -12.56 0.10
C LEU A 12 -1.13 -12.19 -1.37
N ARG A 13 -0.31 -12.77 -2.26
CA ARG A 13 -0.40 -12.54 -3.71
C ARG A 13 -1.78 -12.90 -4.26
N GLU A 14 -2.31 -14.06 -3.88
CA GLU A 14 -3.62 -14.51 -4.32
C GLU A 14 -4.74 -13.58 -3.83
N MET A 15 -4.64 -13.11 -2.60
CA MET A 15 -5.60 -12.15 -2.05
C MET A 15 -5.61 -10.84 -2.87
N ILE A 16 -4.43 -10.28 -3.17
CA ILE A 16 -4.33 -9.06 -3.98
C ILE A 16 -4.82 -9.29 -5.41
N ARG A 17 -4.48 -10.42 -6.03
CA ARG A 17 -4.97 -10.76 -7.39
C ARG A 17 -6.48 -10.84 -7.45
N ARG A 18 -7.12 -11.54 -6.51
CA ARG A 18 -8.58 -11.61 -6.43
C ARG A 18 -9.22 -10.25 -6.22
N PHE A 19 -8.63 -9.43 -5.35
CA PHE A 19 -9.07 -8.06 -5.16
C PHE A 19 -9.00 -7.26 -6.48
N LEU A 20 -7.89 -7.32 -7.18
CA LEU A 20 -7.69 -6.59 -8.45
C LEU A 20 -8.64 -7.05 -9.55
N ASP A 21 -8.89 -8.34 -9.65
CA ASP A 21 -9.82 -8.88 -10.66
C ASP A 21 -11.25 -8.39 -10.43
N LYS A 22 -11.64 -8.21 -9.17
CA LYS A 22 -12.97 -7.71 -8.79
C LYS A 22 -13.09 -6.19 -8.86
N GLU A 23 -12.16 -5.46 -8.26
CA GLU A 23 -12.28 -4.02 -8.01
C GLU A 23 -11.53 -3.15 -9.03
N MET A 24 -10.58 -3.73 -9.75
CA MET A 24 -9.77 -3.03 -10.75
C MET A 24 -9.58 -3.88 -12.01
N PRO A 25 -10.66 -4.20 -12.74
CA PRO A 25 -10.54 -4.91 -14.01
C PRO A 25 -9.66 -4.13 -15.01
N ARG A 26 -9.05 -4.84 -15.96
CA ARG A 26 -8.05 -4.25 -16.87
C ARG A 26 -8.58 -3.06 -17.67
N GLU A 27 -9.85 -3.08 -18.07
CA GLU A 27 -10.50 -1.98 -18.78
C GLU A 27 -10.55 -0.72 -17.92
N LEU A 28 -10.96 -0.84 -16.66
CA LEU A 28 -10.98 0.27 -15.71
C LEU A 28 -9.57 0.80 -15.43
N ALA A 29 -8.60 -0.09 -15.26
CA ALA A 29 -7.21 0.30 -15.05
C ALA A 29 -6.66 1.14 -16.21
N ARG A 30 -6.94 0.73 -17.46
CA ARG A 30 -6.55 1.49 -18.66
C ARG A 30 -7.26 2.84 -18.75
N GLU A 31 -8.55 2.89 -18.44
CA GLU A 31 -9.31 4.14 -18.43
C GLU A 31 -8.74 5.15 -17.43
N LEU A 32 -8.43 4.69 -16.21
CA LEU A 32 -7.85 5.53 -15.17
C LEU A 32 -6.43 5.99 -15.53
N ASP A 33 -5.64 5.13 -16.16
CA ASP A 33 -4.29 5.46 -16.61
C ASP A 33 -4.31 6.58 -17.68
N VAL A 34 -5.19 6.45 -18.68
CA VAL A 34 -5.38 7.49 -19.71
C VAL A 34 -5.82 8.83 -19.09
N LYS A 35 -6.67 8.79 -18.08
CA LYS A 35 -7.16 9.98 -17.37
C LYS A 35 -6.17 10.53 -16.34
N ALA A 36 -5.03 9.88 -16.12
CA ALA A 36 -4.10 10.19 -15.02
C ALA A 36 -4.80 10.30 -13.66
N ALA A 37 -5.71 9.36 -13.37
CA ALA A 37 -6.56 9.35 -12.20
C ALA A 37 -6.43 8.03 -11.42
N TYR A 38 -6.88 8.03 -10.16
CA TYR A 38 -7.04 6.80 -9.39
C TYR A 38 -8.45 6.70 -8.81
N SER A 39 -8.89 5.48 -8.54
CA SER A 39 -10.17 5.23 -7.89
C SER A 39 -10.04 5.33 -6.37
N LYS A 40 -10.58 6.38 -5.78
CA LYS A 40 -10.65 6.52 -4.32
C LYS A 40 -11.44 5.39 -3.68
N GLU A 41 -12.50 4.94 -4.33
CA GLU A 41 -13.33 3.83 -3.85
C GLU A 41 -12.54 2.52 -3.82
N ALA A 42 -11.89 2.16 -4.92
CA ALA A 42 -11.08 0.94 -4.99
C ALA A 42 -9.89 1.01 -4.01
N PHE A 43 -9.27 2.18 -3.86
CA PHE A 43 -8.19 2.36 -2.89
C PHE A 43 -8.68 2.21 -1.44
N ALA A 44 -9.82 2.78 -1.09
CA ALA A 44 -10.42 2.61 0.25
C ALA A 44 -10.72 1.13 0.54
N LYS A 45 -11.24 0.38 -0.43
CA LYS A 45 -11.44 -1.08 -0.30
C LYS A 45 -10.13 -1.84 -0.14
N LEU A 46 -9.07 -1.43 -0.84
CA LEU A 46 -7.73 -2.00 -0.67
C LEU A 46 -7.21 -1.75 0.75
N CYS A 47 -7.32 -0.54 1.24
CA CYS A 47 -6.90 -0.17 2.60
C CYS A 47 -7.66 -0.96 3.67
N ALA A 48 -8.95 -1.25 3.45
CA ALA A 48 -9.76 -2.06 4.35
C ALA A 48 -9.26 -3.51 4.51
N LEU A 49 -8.41 -4.00 3.59
CA LEU A 49 -7.70 -5.27 3.73
C LEU A 49 -6.51 -5.20 4.70
N GLY A 50 -6.15 -4.02 5.20
CA GLY A 50 -5.03 -3.80 6.11
C GLY A 50 -3.66 -3.68 5.44
N VAL A 51 -3.59 -3.69 4.13
CA VAL A 51 -2.31 -3.72 3.39
C VAL A 51 -1.47 -2.45 3.54
N THR A 52 -2.09 -1.30 3.79
CA THR A 52 -1.37 -0.04 4.03
C THR A 52 -0.68 0.03 5.39
N GLY A 53 -1.02 -0.89 6.30
CA GLY A 53 -0.40 -1.00 7.62
C GLY A 53 0.85 -1.88 7.70
N VAL A 54 1.28 -2.49 6.59
CA VAL A 54 2.43 -3.44 6.58
C VAL A 54 3.80 -2.78 6.81
N THR A 55 3.86 -1.47 6.81
CA THR A 55 5.07 -0.68 7.10
C THR A 55 4.90 0.21 8.34
N VAL A 56 3.84 -0.01 9.10
CA VAL A 56 3.53 0.72 10.33
C VAL A 56 3.65 -0.21 11.53
N PRO A 57 4.40 0.16 12.58
CA PRO A 57 4.47 -0.64 13.80
C PRO A 57 3.09 -0.86 14.44
N GLU A 58 2.92 -1.99 15.12
CA GLU A 58 1.65 -2.35 15.77
C GLU A 58 1.19 -1.31 16.80
N GLU A 59 2.12 -0.69 17.52
CA GLU A 59 1.83 0.37 18.51
C GLU A 59 1.15 1.61 17.91
N TYR A 60 1.26 1.81 16.59
CA TYR A 60 0.61 2.90 15.85
C TYR A 60 -0.55 2.42 14.96
N GLY A 61 -1.03 1.21 15.18
CA GLY A 61 -2.19 0.68 14.46
C GLY A 61 -1.89 -0.05 13.16
N GLY A 62 -0.62 -0.31 12.87
CA GLY A 62 -0.19 -1.15 11.75
C GLY A 62 -0.12 -2.63 12.10
N SER A 63 0.35 -3.43 11.17
CA SER A 63 0.56 -4.88 11.33
C SER A 63 2.01 -5.25 11.66
N GLY A 64 2.86 -4.27 11.89
CA GLY A 64 4.30 -4.41 12.03
C GLY A 64 5.03 -4.04 10.74
N ILE A 65 6.36 -3.93 10.82
CA ILE A 65 7.17 -3.58 9.65
C ILE A 65 7.54 -4.87 8.91
N ASP A 66 6.89 -5.09 7.77
CA ASP A 66 7.10 -6.22 6.90
C ASP A 66 7.37 -5.74 5.46
N ILE A 67 8.64 -5.50 5.17
CA ILE A 67 9.09 -5.00 3.88
C ILE A 67 8.85 -6.01 2.76
N LEU A 68 8.98 -7.31 3.04
CA LEU A 68 8.73 -8.34 2.03
C LEU A 68 7.28 -8.33 1.58
N SER A 69 6.34 -8.31 2.51
CA SER A 69 4.92 -8.17 2.19
C SER A 69 4.62 -6.88 1.43
N ALA A 70 5.22 -5.76 1.82
CA ALA A 70 5.06 -4.49 1.11
C ALA A 70 5.53 -4.57 -0.35
N ILE A 71 6.67 -5.21 -0.62
CA ILE A 71 7.18 -5.43 -1.98
C ILE A 71 6.24 -6.34 -2.79
N VAL A 72 5.78 -7.43 -2.18
CA VAL A 72 4.82 -8.35 -2.82
C VAL A 72 3.52 -7.63 -3.22
N ILE A 73 3.00 -6.77 -2.34
CA ILE A 73 1.81 -5.97 -2.64
C ILE A 73 2.08 -5.03 -3.82
N ILE A 74 3.20 -4.30 -3.82
CA ILE A 74 3.56 -3.42 -4.94
C ILE A 74 3.65 -4.18 -6.25
N GLU A 75 4.33 -5.32 -6.26
CA GLU A 75 4.47 -6.14 -7.47
C GLU A 75 3.12 -6.53 -8.06
N GLU A 76 2.19 -7.01 -7.23
CA GLU A 76 0.87 -7.40 -7.70
C GLU A 76 0.03 -6.20 -8.16
N LEU A 77 0.07 -5.09 -7.43
CA LEU A 77 -0.63 -3.87 -7.84
C LEU A 77 -0.07 -3.33 -9.16
N ALA A 78 1.24 -3.29 -9.32
CA ALA A 78 1.91 -2.77 -10.52
C ALA A 78 1.57 -3.55 -11.80
N LYS A 79 1.33 -4.85 -11.69
CA LYS A 79 0.85 -5.67 -12.82
C LYS A 79 -0.51 -5.22 -13.37
N ARG A 80 -1.28 -4.50 -12.59
CA ARG A 80 -2.58 -3.97 -12.99
C ARG A 80 -2.51 -2.50 -13.45
N GLY A 81 -1.48 -1.77 -13.08
CA GLY A 81 -1.25 -0.37 -13.45
C GLY A 81 -0.92 0.52 -12.26
N THR A 82 -0.85 1.82 -12.49
CA THR A 82 -0.40 2.80 -11.50
C THR A 82 -1.49 3.31 -10.57
N SER A 83 -2.75 3.13 -10.93
CA SER A 83 -3.90 3.73 -10.25
C SER A 83 -4.07 3.36 -8.77
N LEU A 84 -3.60 2.16 -8.36
CA LEU A 84 -3.57 1.75 -6.95
C LEU A 84 -2.15 1.67 -6.40
N THR A 85 -1.16 1.41 -7.26
CA THR A 85 0.25 1.35 -6.86
C THR A 85 0.75 2.68 -6.34
N GLY A 86 0.43 3.78 -7.03
CA GLY A 86 0.80 5.13 -6.62
C GLY A 86 0.31 5.46 -5.21
N PRO A 87 -1.00 5.46 -4.95
CA PRO A 87 -1.53 5.73 -3.61
C PRO A 87 -0.97 4.79 -2.52
N PHE A 88 -0.76 3.51 -2.83
CA PHE A 88 -0.15 2.57 -1.89
C PHE A 88 1.28 2.99 -1.50
N ILE A 89 2.12 3.35 -2.48
CA ILE A 89 3.48 3.84 -2.23
C ILE A 89 3.47 5.11 -1.39
N HIS A 90 2.54 6.02 -1.66
CA HIS A 90 2.38 7.27 -0.91
C HIS A 90 2.02 7.02 0.57
N CYS A 91 1.25 5.99 0.88
CA CYS A 91 0.98 5.61 2.26
C CYS A 91 2.13 4.81 2.88
N ALA A 92 2.48 3.67 2.28
CA ALA A 92 3.32 2.66 2.91
C ALA A 92 4.80 3.03 2.93
N PHE A 93 5.30 3.71 1.88
CA PHE A 93 6.72 4.03 1.78
C PHE A 93 6.99 5.51 2.05
N TYR A 94 6.39 6.42 1.32
CA TYR A 94 6.69 7.84 1.48
C TYR A 94 6.19 8.38 2.83
N GLY A 95 5.00 8.00 3.24
CA GLY A 95 4.45 8.41 4.51
C GLY A 95 4.99 7.59 5.68
N SER A 96 4.66 6.30 5.71
CA SER A 96 4.88 5.47 6.89
C SER A 96 6.34 5.24 7.20
N MET A 97 7.13 4.77 6.24
CA MET A 97 8.55 4.46 6.52
C MET A 97 9.34 5.72 6.87
N ASN A 98 9.10 6.82 6.16
CA ASN A 98 9.77 8.08 6.47
C ASN A 98 9.39 8.61 7.85
N MET A 99 8.11 8.52 8.21
CA MET A 99 7.63 8.95 9.52
C MET A 99 8.19 8.06 10.66
N VAL A 100 8.27 6.75 10.45
CA VAL A 100 8.85 5.81 11.42
C VAL A 100 10.32 6.14 11.70
N GLU A 101 11.09 6.47 10.67
CA GLU A 101 12.52 6.74 10.81
C GLU A 101 12.83 8.15 11.31
N ASN A 102 12.08 9.15 10.88
CA ASN A 102 12.45 10.56 11.04
C ASN A 102 11.45 11.38 11.86
N GLY A 103 10.26 10.87 12.13
CA GLY A 103 9.23 11.60 12.87
C GLY A 103 9.51 11.68 14.36
N SER A 104 9.08 12.78 15.02
CA SER A 104 8.98 12.83 16.47
C SER A 104 7.88 11.87 16.96
N GLU A 105 7.88 11.54 18.26
CA GLU A 105 6.85 10.69 18.84
C GLU A 105 5.44 11.27 18.64
N GLU A 106 5.30 12.58 18.81
CA GLU A 106 4.04 13.28 18.57
C GLU A 106 3.58 13.16 17.12
N GLN A 107 4.50 13.32 16.17
CA GLN A 107 4.22 13.14 14.73
C GLN A 107 3.85 11.70 14.41
N LYS A 108 4.55 10.72 14.96
CA LYS A 108 4.25 9.30 14.77
C LYS A 108 2.84 8.95 15.27
N GLN A 109 2.49 9.38 16.47
CA GLN A 109 1.16 9.16 17.04
C GLN A 109 0.04 9.81 16.23
N TYR A 110 0.31 10.94 15.60
CA TYR A 110 -0.68 11.63 14.79
C TYR A 110 -0.82 11.06 13.37
N TYR A 111 0.30 10.83 12.68
CA TYR A 111 0.29 10.47 11.26
C TYR A 111 0.22 8.95 10.99
N LEU A 112 0.93 8.13 11.75
CA LEU A 112 1.04 6.71 11.44
C LEU A 112 -0.29 5.95 11.48
N PRO A 113 -1.20 6.17 12.44
CA PRO A 113 -2.51 5.51 12.41
C PRO A 113 -3.31 5.85 11.14
N LYS A 114 -3.25 7.09 10.70
CA LYS A 114 -3.96 7.55 9.49
C LYS A 114 -3.36 6.99 8.20
N LEU A 115 -2.03 6.89 8.16
CA LEU A 115 -1.31 6.26 7.05
C LEU A 115 -1.60 4.76 6.99
N ALA A 116 -1.64 4.08 8.13
CA ALA A 116 -1.98 2.65 8.19
C ALA A 116 -3.39 2.36 7.66
N GLN A 117 -4.31 3.30 7.79
CA GLN A 117 -5.69 3.17 7.30
C GLN A 117 -5.89 3.73 5.89
N GLY A 118 -4.85 4.31 5.29
CA GLY A 118 -4.93 4.92 3.96
C GLY A 118 -5.68 6.24 3.91
N GLU A 119 -5.89 6.90 5.04
CA GLU A 119 -6.58 8.20 5.13
C GLU A 119 -5.71 9.37 4.67
N LEU A 120 -4.39 9.19 4.70
CA LEU A 120 -3.41 10.20 4.28
C LEU A 120 -2.48 9.65 3.21
N LEU A 121 -2.16 10.50 2.25
CA LEU A 121 -1.14 10.27 1.24
C LEU A 121 -0.02 11.30 1.41
N PHE A 122 1.22 10.83 1.46
CA PHE A 122 2.38 11.71 1.49
C PHE A 122 3.02 11.77 0.10
N ALA A 123 3.60 12.91 -0.20
CA ALA A 123 4.39 13.10 -1.41
C ALA A 123 5.77 13.66 -1.06
N TYR A 124 6.79 13.26 -1.81
CA TYR A 124 8.10 13.88 -1.72
C TYR A 124 8.16 15.16 -2.55
N GLY A 125 8.68 16.22 -1.93
CA GLY A 125 9.14 17.41 -2.62
C GLY A 125 10.66 17.52 -2.44
N LEU A 126 11.42 16.78 -3.24
CA LEU A 126 12.86 16.74 -3.15
C LEU A 126 13.47 17.66 -4.21
N SER A 127 14.35 18.56 -3.79
CA SER A 127 15.07 19.46 -4.69
C SER A 127 16.56 19.22 -4.66
#